data_6da584a974fa56dc7c1bef24765da74f
#
_entry.id   6da584a974fa56dc7c1bef24765da74f
#
_cell.length_a   1.000
_cell.length_b   1.000
_cell.length_c   1.000
_cell.angle_alpha   90.00
_cell.angle_beta   90.00
_cell.angle_gamma   90.00
#
_symmetry.space_group_name_H-M   'P 1'
#
loop_
_entity.id
_entity.type
_entity.pdbx_description
1 polymer ?
#
loop_
_entity_poly.entity_id
_entity_poly.type
_entity_poly.pdbx_seq_one_letter_code
_entity_poly.pdbx_strand_id
1 'polypeptide(L)'
;MTRNKHIWIFNAGNSYSGNPKWLFEYIRRHHPDIRTVWMCYHKDVRNYVKRLGYEACLFDSTAGKTIMKEAGVYVVEMCKEVFQPELEGITILNLWHGVGCKSIERKVTGGFLQERIAKKYIRNNRIYKNAQLFLVTSELMEKHFMEQCGIDEELLIRAGYPRCTVTDPVCTYPHDIRAIKGLSDDARIVVYAPTYRDYAKENFIKAAIPDMDRLTQVLQGENILLVLKMHPLVEKDTEYLQVKAQYEHCPNLLFWDNANDIYEIFEDVDAAIIDYSLS
;
A
#
# COMPACT_ATOMS: atom_id res chain seq x y z
N MET A 1 -25.13 -15.06 -13.77
CA MET A 1 -23.96 -15.42 -14.60
C MET A 1 -22.96 -16.09 -13.66
N THR A 2 -22.46 -17.26 -14.00
CA THR A 2 -21.49 -17.98 -13.16
C THR A 2 -20.12 -17.30 -13.34
N ARG A 3 -19.53 -16.86 -12.24
CA ARG A 3 -18.21 -16.23 -12.26
C ARG A 3 -17.10 -17.25 -12.50
N ASN A 4 -16.06 -16.83 -13.22
CA ASN A 4 -14.90 -17.68 -13.49
C ASN A 4 -13.89 -17.60 -12.34
N LYS A 5 -13.71 -18.68 -11.59
CA LYS A 5 -12.77 -18.77 -10.46
C LYS A 5 -11.29 -18.66 -10.86
N HIS A 6 -10.97 -18.83 -12.13
CA HIS A 6 -9.64 -18.68 -12.68
C HIS A 6 -9.35 -17.25 -13.21
N ILE A 7 -10.25 -16.30 -12.99
CA ILE A 7 -10.01 -14.89 -13.29
C ILE A 7 -9.98 -14.12 -11.97
N TRP A 8 -8.82 -13.59 -11.64
CA TRP A 8 -8.60 -12.80 -10.43
C TRP A 8 -8.29 -11.36 -10.80
N ILE A 9 -8.95 -10.40 -10.19
CA ILE A 9 -8.71 -8.99 -10.34
C ILE A 9 -8.09 -8.43 -9.06
N PHE A 10 -7.17 -7.46 -9.21
CA PHE A 10 -6.36 -6.92 -8.11
C PHE A 10 -6.40 -5.40 -8.10
N ASN A 11 -6.37 -4.79 -6.92
CA ASN A 11 -6.23 -3.34 -6.77
C ASN A 11 -5.64 -3.00 -5.40
N ALA A 12 -4.70 -2.05 -5.39
CA ALA A 12 -4.14 -1.43 -4.18
C ALA A 12 -4.40 0.09 -4.17
N GLY A 13 -5.64 0.49 -4.41
CA GLY A 13 -6.00 1.90 -4.48
C GLY A 13 -5.46 2.59 -5.74
N ASN A 14 -4.58 3.57 -5.58
CA ASN A 14 -4.10 4.42 -6.68
C ASN A 14 -2.68 4.06 -7.15
N SER A 15 -2.15 2.91 -6.75
CA SER A 15 -0.77 2.50 -7.05
C SER A 15 -0.69 1.03 -7.48
N TYR A 16 0.47 0.62 -7.99
CA TYR A 16 0.86 -0.76 -8.17
C TYR A 16 1.84 -1.14 -7.06
N SER A 17 1.32 -1.47 -5.89
CA SER A 17 2.10 -1.67 -4.66
C SER A 17 1.35 -2.53 -3.64
N GLY A 18 1.95 -2.73 -2.47
CA GLY A 18 1.34 -3.37 -1.32
C GLY A 18 1.05 -4.86 -1.49
N ASN A 19 0.35 -5.44 -0.52
CA ASN A 19 0.05 -6.88 -0.51
C ASN A 19 -0.59 -7.42 -1.81
N PRO A 20 -1.53 -6.69 -2.46
CA PRO A 20 -2.10 -7.16 -3.73
C PRO A 20 -1.07 -7.28 -4.85
N LYS A 21 -0.06 -6.39 -4.94
CA LYS A 21 1.02 -6.49 -5.93
C LYS A 21 1.84 -7.77 -5.72
N TRP A 22 2.30 -8.02 -4.51
CA TRP A 22 3.14 -9.16 -4.19
C TRP A 22 2.41 -10.50 -4.43
N LEU A 23 1.11 -10.58 -4.08
CA LEU A 23 0.30 -11.76 -4.41
C LEU A 23 0.05 -11.87 -5.91
N PHE A 24 -0.18 -10.77 -6.62
CA PHE A 24 -0.34 -10.75 -8.07
C PHE A 24 0.88 -11.33 -8.79
N GLU A 25 2.09 -10.88 -8.42
CA GLU A 25 3.35 -11.37 -8.98
C GLU A 25 3.57 -12.85 -8.69
N TYR A 26 3.31 -13.28 -7.46
CA TYR A 26 3.40 -14.67 -7.05
C TYR A 26 2.47 -15.56 -7.88
N ILE A 27 1.19 -15.20 -8.00
CA ILE A 27 0.20 -15.99 -8.74
C ILE A 27 0.59 -16.08 -10.22
N ARG A 28 1.00 -14.99 -10.82
CA ARG A 28 1.43 -15.00 -12.23
C ARG A 28 2.58 -15.98 -12.47
N ARG A 29 3.49 -16.10 -11.53
CA ARG A 29 4.68 -16.94 -11.65
C ARG A 29 4.38 -18.40 -11.38
N HIS A 30 3.57 -18.68 -10.38
CA HIS A 30 3.38 -20.03 -9.85
C HIS A 30 2.03 -20.66 -10.22
N HIS A 31 1.06 -19.88 -10.68
CA HIS A 31 -0.29 -20.33 -11.03
C HIS A 31 -0.72 -19.79 -12.41
N PRO A 32 -0.09 -20.26 -13.51
CA PRO A 32 -0.37 -19.75 -14.85
C PRO A 32 -1.78 -20.07 -15.35
N ASP A 33 -2.50 -20.96 -14.70
CA ASP A 33 -3.91 -21.28 -14.94
C ASP A 33 -4.85 -20.18 -14.43
N ILE A 34 -4.35 -19.25 -13.61
CA ILE A 34 -5.10 -18.10 -13.10
C ILE A 34 -4.77 -16.87 -13.93
N ARG A 35 -5.76 -16.34 -14.66
CA ARG A 35 -5.66 -15.04 -15.33
C ARG A 35 -5.74 -13.92 -14.31
N THR A 36 -4.66 -13.14 -14.17
CA THR A 36 -4.58 -12.00 -13.26
C THR A 36 -4.71 -10.69 -14.00
N VAL A 37 -5.54 -9.77 -13.52
CA VAL A 37 -5.77 -8.45 -14.11
C VAL A 37 -5.66 -7.38 -13.03
N TRP A 38 -4.81 -6.37 -13.26
CA TRP A 38 -4.71 -5.22 -12.36
C TRP A 38 -5.77 -4.18 -12.70
N MET A 39 -6.61 -3.85 -11.74
CA MET A 39 -7.66 -2.83 -11.89
C MET A 39 -7.18 -1.48 -11.41
N CYS A 40 -7.38 -0.44 -12.22
CA CYS A 40 -6.84 0.90 -11.99
C CYS A 40 -7.93 1.97 -11.98
N TYR A 41 -7.78 2.97 -11.11
CA TYR A 41 -8.58 4.20 -11.17
C TYR A 41 -7.99 5.23 -12.15
N HIS A 42 -6.65 5.23 -12.34
CA HIS A 42 -5.93 6.22 -13.12
C HIS A 42 -5.20 5.60 -14.32
N LYS A 43 -5.16 6.35 -15.42
CA LYS A 43 -4.51 5.91 -16.66
C LYS A 43 -3.00 5.69 -16.49
N ASP A 44 -2.36 6.49 -15.65
CA ASP A 44 -0.91 6.42 -15.45
C ASP A 44 -0.51 5.08 -14.80
N VAL A 45 -1.23 4.65 -13.76
CA VAL A 45 -1.02 3.34 -13.12
C VAL A 45 -1.30 2.21 -14.12
N ARG A 46 -2.39 2.29 -14.88
CA ARG A 46 -2.68 1.29 -15.92
C ARG A 46 -1.55 1.21 -16.94
N ASN A 47 -1.07 2.36 -17.42
CA ASN A 47 -0.02 2.40 -18.44
C ASN A 47 1.31 1.88 -17.87
N TYR A 48 1.60 2.17 -16.61
CA TYR A 48 2.76 1.64 -15.90
C TYR A 48 2.70 0.11 -15.84
N VAL A 49 1.62 -0.48 -15.33
CA VAL A 49 1.43 -1.93 -15.24
C VAL A 49 1.51 -2.61 -16.61
N LYS A 50 0.95 -1.97 -17.66
CA LYS A 50 1.06 -2.48 -19.03
C LYS A 50 2.51 -2.46 -19.57
N ARG A 51 3.31 -1.45 -19.22
CA ARG A 51 4.74 -1.44 -19.61
C ARG A 51 5.54 -2.58 -18.97
N LEU A 52 5.11 -3.07 -17.80
CA LEU A 52 5.67 -4.27 -17.18
C LEU A 52 5.27 -5.57 -17.89
N GLY A 53 4.45 -5.50 -18.95
CA GLY A 53 3.95 -6.67 -19.67
C GLY A 53 2.73 -7.33 -19.03
N TYR A 54 2.03 -6.63 -18.14
CA TYR A 54 0.90 -7.19 -17.40
C TYR A 54 -0.45 -6.71 -17.93
N GLU A 55 -1.48 -7.49 -17.70
CA GLU A 55 -2.85 -7.10 -18.04
C GLU A 55 -3.38 -6.09 -17.02
N ALA A 56 -3.85 -4.93 -17.51
CA ALA A 56 -4.43 -3.90 -16.67
C ALA A 56 -5.59 -3.18 -17.35
N CYS A 57 -6.65 -2.90 -16.57
CA CYS A 57 -7.87 -2.25 -17.01
C CYS A 57 -8.24 -1.08 -16.09
N LEU A 58 -8.89 -0.06 -16.65
CA LEU A 58 -9.56 0.96 -15.85
C LEU A 58 -10.93 0.43 -15.38
N PHE A 59 -11.31 0.71 -14.15
CA PHE A 59 -12.60 0.32 -13.59
C PHE A 59 -13.80 0.84 -14.41
N ASP A 60 -13.70 2.06 -14.92
CA ASP A 60 -14.76 2.74 -15.68
C ASP A 60 -14.79 2.40 -17.18
N SER A 61 -13.78 1.68 -17.68
CA SER A 61 -13.74 1.27 -19.10
C SER A 61 -14.67 0.08 -19.38
N THR A 62 -15.09 -0.04 -20.64
CA THR A 62 -15.88 -1.19 -21.10
C THR A 62 -15.18 -2.51 -20.79
N ALA A 63 -13.88 -2.61 -21.08
CA ALA A 63 -13.08 -3.79 -20.78
C ALA A 63 -13.01 -4.08 -19.27
N GLY A 64 -12.84 -3.04 -18.43
CA GLY A 64 -12.84 -3.19 -16.98
C GLY A 64 -14.19 -3.70 -16.45
N LYS A 65 -15.30 -3.15 -16.94
CA LYS A 65 -16.64 -3.60 -16.56
C LYS A 65 -16.91 -5.05 -16.98
N THR A 66 -16.44 -5.45 -18.15
CA THR A 66 -16.55 -6.84 -18.61
C THR A 66 -15.76 -7.78 -17.69
N ILE A 67 -14.50 -7.48 -17.41
CA ILE A 67 -13.67 -8.34 -16.57
C ILE A 67 -14.19 -8.42 -15.13
N MET A 68 -14.73 -7.33 -14.57
CA MET A 68 -15.37 -7.34 -13.25
C MET A 68 -16.58 -8.27 -13.17
N LYS A 69 -17.38 -8.40 -14.26
CA LYS A 69 -18.51 -9.33 -14.32
C LYS A 69 -18.08 -10.78 -14.41
N GLU A 70 -16.96 -11.04 -15.08
CA GLU A 70 -16.43 -12.39 -15.32
C GLU A 70 -15.62 -12.93 -14.14
N ALA A 71 -14.85 -12.06 -13.48
CA ALA A 71 -13.91 -12.44 -12.41
C ALA A 71 -14.61 -13.13 -11.24
N GLY A 72 -13.97 -14.18 -10.72
CA GLY A 72 -14.41 -14.91 -9.54
C GLY A 72 -13.85 -14.36 -8.23
N VAL A 73 -12.66 -13.75 -8.28
CA VAL A 73 -11.97 -13.24 -7.09
C VAL A 73 -11.53 -11.80 -7.32
N TYR A 74 -11.71 -10.97 -6.29
CA TYR A 74 -11.20 -9.60 -6.22
C TYR A 74 -10.29 -9.42 -5.02
N VAL A 75 -9.00 -9.21 -5.27
CA VAL A 75 -7.98 -9.01 -4.25
C VAL A 75 -7.78 -7.53 -3.96
N VAL A 76 -7.91 -7.15 -2.69
CA VAL A 76 -7.81 -5.76 -2.22
C VAL A 76 -7.02 -5.68 -0.91
N GLU A 77 -6.61 -4.48 -0.52
CA GLU A 77 -5.97 -4.24 0.78
C GLU A 77 -6.68 -3.21 1.65
N MET A 78 -7.90 -2.84 1.28
CA MET A 78 -8.68 -1.84 2.01
C MET A 78 -10.15 -2.22 2.01
N CYS A 79 -10.86 -1.89 3.10
CA CYS A 79 -12.32 -1.91 3.13
C CYS A 79 -12.90 -0.72 2.35
N LYS A 80 -12.52 -0.58 1.08
CA LYS A 80 -13.18 0.37 0.19
C LYS A 80 -14.54 -0.16 -0.22
N GLU A 81 -15.44 0.77 -0.44
CA GLU A 81 -16.75 0.49 -1.02
C GLU A 81 -16.57 -0.16 -2.39
N VAL A 82 -16.71 -1.46 -2.43
CA VAL A 82 -16.70 -2.22 -3.69
C VAL A 82 -18.09 -2.10 -4.31
N PHE A 83 -18.45 -0.83 -4.67
CA PHE A 83 -19.76 -0.49 -5.18
C PHE A 83 -19.77 -0.35 -6.68
N GLN A 84 -19.46 -1.45 -7.35
CA GLN A 84 -19.80 -1.54 -8.75
C GLN A 84 -20.77 -2.71 -8.88
N PRO A 85 -21.93 -2.53 -9.52
CA PRO A 85 -22.89 -3.61 -9.76
C PRO A 85 -22.25 -4.83 -10.42
N GLU A 86 -21.20 -4.58 -11.20
CA GLU A 86 -20.39 -5.60 -11.87
C GLU A 86 -19.67 -6.55 -10.91
N LEU A 87 -19.45 -6.16 -9.66
CA LEU A 87 -18.76 -6.95 -8.63
C LEU A 87 -19.72 -7.72 -7.71
N GLU A 88 -21.03 -7.64 -7.94
CA GLU A 88 -22.00 -8.37 -7.14
C GLU A 88 -21.77 -9.88 -7.20
N GLY A 89 -21.64 -10.52 -6.02
CA GLY A 89 -21.40 -11.97 -5.90
C GLY A 89 -19.95 -12.42 -6.17
N ILE A 90 -19.00 -11.50 -6.36
CA ILE A 90 -17.58 -11.85 -6.42
C ILE A 90 -17.06 -12.22 -5.02
N THR A 91 -16.12 -13.16 -4.95
CA THR A 91 -15.37 -13.40 -3.70
C THR A 91 -14.31 -12.32 -3.53
N ILE A 92 -14.35 -11.59 -2.41
CA ILE A 92 -13.34 -10.59 -2.09
C ILE A 92 -12.29 -11.23 -1.19
N LEU A 93 -11.01 -11.08 -1.55
CA LEU A 93 -9.88 -11.40 -0.70
C LEU A 93 -9.24 -10.08 -0.25
N ASN A 94 -9.49 -9.71 1.01
CA ASN A 94 -8.92 -8.51 1.61
C ASN A 94 -7.65 -8.88 2.35
N LEU A 95 -6.52 -8.43 1.82
CA LEU A 95 -5.19 -8.71 2.38
C LEU A 95 -4.81 -7.71 3.47
N TRP A 96 -5.57 -6.62 3.59
CA TRP A 96 -5.21 -5.47 4.41
C TRP A 96 -3.81 -4.92 4.10
N HIS A 97 -3.36 -3.92 4.87
CA HIS A 97 -2.12 -3.20 4.55
C HIS A 97 -1.17 -3.05 5.75
N GLY A 98 -1.42 -3.76 6.85
CA GLY A 98 -0.54 -3.75 8.01
C GLY A 98 -1.24 -4.17 9.29
N VAL A 99 -0.48 -4.32 10.36
CA VAL A 99 -1.02 -4.60 11.69
C VAL A 99 -1.68 -3.34 12.26
N GLY A 100 -2.85 -3.49 12.87
CA GLY A 100 -3.62 -2.37 13.41
C GLY A 100 -3.38 -2.20 14.91
N CYS A 101 -2.99 -0.98 15.31
CA CYS A 101 -2.94 -0.59 16.74
C CYS A 101 -3.91 0.55 17.07
N LYS A 102 -4.61 1.08 16.07
CA LYS A 102 -5.55 2.20 16.19
C LYS A 102 -6.98 1.72 16.08
N SER A 103 -7.91 2.46 16.69
CA SER A 103 -9.34 2.30 16.41
C SER A 103 -9.62 2.71 14.96
N ILE A 104 -10.21 1.81 14.21
CA ILE A 104 -10.59 1.99 12.82
C ILE A 104 -12.06 1.62 12.61
N GLU A 105 -12.58 1.90 11.42
CA GLU A 105 -13.89 1.47 10.98
C GLU A 105 -14.99 1.63 12.07
N ARG A 106 -15.63 0.58 12.53
CA ARG A 106 -16.75 0.62 13.49
C ARG A 106 -16.38 1.18 14.87
N LYS A 107 -15.10 1.14 15.24
CA LYS A 107 -14.62 1.60 16.55
C LYS A 107 -14.18 3.08 16.55
N VAL A 108 -14.31 3.78 15.43
CA VAL A 108 -14.12 5.24 15.39
C VAL A 108 -15.34 5.92 15.98
N THR A 109 -15.21 6.41 17.22
CA THR A 109 -16.31 7.00 18.01
C THR A 109 -16.20 8.52 18.13
N GLY A 110 -15.25 9.17 17.46
CA GLY A 110 -15.05 10.62 17.53
C GLY A 110 -14.30 11.18 16.33
N GLY A 111 -14.22 12.50 16.27
CA GLY A 111 -13.56 13.24 15.20
C GLY A 111 -14.34 13.29 13.89
N PHE A 112 -13.77 13.98 12.90
CA PHE A 112 -14.44 14.21 11.61
C PHE A 112 -14.71 12.93 10.79
N LEU A 113 -13.98 11.86 11.05
CA LEU A 113 -14.16 10.57 10.38
C LEU A 113 -15.38 9.80 10.90
N GLN A 114 -15.85 10.06 12.14
CA GLN A 114 -16.96 9.33 12.74
C GLN A 114 -18.22 9.36 11.87
N GLU A 115 -18.62 10.54 11.44
CA GLU A 115 -19.83 10.70 10.62
C GLU A 115 -19.71 10.02 9.25
N ARG A 116 -18.52 10.13 8.63
CA ARG A 116 -18.23 9.48 7.34
C ARG A 116 -18.29 7.97 7.47
N ILE A 117 -17.74 7.42 8.53
CA ILE A 117 -17.75 5.98 8.79
C ILE A 117 -19.16 5.51 9.14
N ALA A 118 -19.88 6.23 9.99
CA ALA A 118 -21.28 5.91 10.28
C ALA A 118 -22.14 5.87 9.01
N LYS A 119 -21.98 6.86 8.13
CA LYS A 119 -22.66 6.89 6.82
C LYS A 119 -22.27 5.69 5.97
N LYS A 120 -21.00 5.28 5.97
CA LYS A 120 -20.49 4.11 5.26
C LYS A 120 -21.21 2.82 5.72
N TYR A 121 -21.32 2.60 7.03
CA TYR A 121 -21.93 1.38 7.57
C TYR A 121 -23.47 1.41 7.57
N ILE A 122 -24.10 2.56 7.80
CA ILE A 122 -25.58 2.70 7.84
C ILE A 122 -26.16 2.71 6.43
N ARG A 123 -25.58 3.48 5.51
CA ARG A 123 -26.11 3.63 4.15
C ARG A 123 -25.66 2.54 3.21
N ASN A 124 -24.52 1.95 3.45
CA ASN A 124 -23.84 1.02 2.56
C ASN A 124 -23.43 -0.28 3.27
N ASN A 125 -24.38 -0.98 3.90
CA ASN A 125 -24.12 -2.33 4.39
C ASN A 125 -23.71 -3.32 3.27
N ARG A 126 -23.67 -2.85 2.02
CA ARG A 126 -23.27 -3.61 0.84
C ARG A 126 -21.78 -3.96 0.79
N ILE A 127 -20.90 -3.31 1.57
CA ILE A 127 -19.48 -3.68 1.67
C ILE A 127 -19.31 -5.18 1.97
N TYR A 128 -20.27 -5.75 2.70
CA TYR A 128 -20.25 -7.16 3.11
C TYR A 128 -21.28 -8.03 2.36
N LYS A 129 -21.90 -7.55 1.28
CA LYS A 129 -22.77 -8.38 0.44
C LYS A 129 -22.05 -9.47 -0.31
N ASN A 130 -20.78 -9.25 -0.65
CA ASN A 130 -19.93 -10.26 -1.26
C ASN A 130 -19.19 -11.02 -0.14
N ALA A 131 -18.96 -12.31 -0.34
CA ALA A 131 -18.10 -13.08 0.54
C ALA A 131 -16.72 -12.39 0.61
N GLN A 132 -16.34 -11.93 1.80
CA GLN A 132 -15.09 -11.25 2.01
C GLN A 132 -14.19 -12.08 2.92
N LEU A 133 -13.22 -12.75 2.31
CA LEU A 133 -12.14 -13.40 3.03
C LEU A 133 -11.16 -12.32 3.52
N PHE A 134 -10.73 -12.40 4.77
CA PHE A 134 -9.91 -11.36 5.39
C PHE A 134 -8.62 -11.94 5.97
N LEU A 135 -7.47 -11.44 5.51
CA LEU A 135 -6.16 -11.90 5.96
C LEU A 135 -5.84 -11.32 7.34
N VAL A 136 -5.44 -12.20 8.25
CA VAL A 136 -4.96 -11.89 9.59
C VAL A 136 -3.64 -12.58 9.87
N THR A 137 -2.73 -11.91 10.57
CA THR A 137 -1.36 -12.39 10.78
C THR A 137 -1.08 -12.91 12.20
N SER A 138 -2.02 -12.75 13.12
CA SER A 138 -1.93 -13.22 14.51
C SER A 138 -3.29 -13.20 15.19
N GLU A 139 -3.42 -13.93 16.31
CA GLU A 139 -4.62 -13.93 17.13
C GLU A 139 -5.04 -12.53 17.63
N LEU A 140 -4.05 -11.66 17.87
CA LEU A 140 -4.32 -10.27 18.24
C LEU A 140 -5.02 -9.54 17.09
N MET A 141 -4.58 -9.76 15.85
CA MET A 141 -5.17 -9.15 14.66
C MET A 141 -6.53 -9.75 14.32
N GLU A 142 -6.78 -11.03 14.63
CA GLU A 142 -8.11 -11.62 14.51
C GLU A 142 -9.13 -10.85 15.35
N LYS A 143 -8.87 -10.75 16.65
CA LYS A 143 -9.74 -10.00 17.57
C LYS A 143 -9.91 -8.55 17.13
N HIS A 144 -8.81 -7.91 16.77
CA HIS A 144 -8.83 -6.52 16.30
C HIS A 144 -9.75 -6.34 15.10
N PHE A 145 -9.60 -7.12 14.02
CA PHE A 145 -10.38 -6.94 12.80
C PHE A 145 -11.82 -7.45 12.91
N MET A 146 -12.07 -8.50 13.67
CA MET A 146 -13.44 -8.92 13.99
C MET A 146 -14.20 -7.76 14.67
N GLU A 147 -13.61 -7.12 15.66
CA GLU A 147 -14.22 -5.98 16.37
C GLU A 147 -14.30 -4.72 15.51
N GLN A 148 -13.23 -4.35 14.80
CA GLN A 148 -13.12 -3.09 14.07
C GLN A 148 -13.93 -3.10 12.78
N CYS A 149 -13.86 -4.19 12.03
CA CYS A 149 -14.48 -4.34 10.72
C CYS A 149 -15.76 -5.19 10.74
N GLY A 150 -15.96 -5.98 11.80
CA GLY A 150 -17.10 -6.90 11.94
C GLY A 150 -16.99 -8.07 10.97
N ILE A 151 -15.81 -8.60 10.80
CA ILE A 151 -15.56 -9.79 10.00
C ILE A 151 -15.90 -11.01 10.85
N ASP A 152 -16.64 -11.96 10.30
CA ASP A 152 -16.96 -13.22 10.96
C ASP A 152 -15.74 -14.15 10.95
N GLU A 153 -15.59 -14.97 11.99
CA GLU A 153 -14.40 -15.81 12.19
C GLU A 153 -14.16 -16.78 11.03
N GLU A 154 -15.22 -17.33 10.47
CA GLU A 154 -15.15 -18.25 9.33
C GLU A 154 -14.62 -17.64 8.04
N LEU A 155 -14.55 -16.32 7.97
CA LEU A 155 -14.00 -15.57 6.80
C LEU A 155 -12.53 -15.20 7.00
N LEU A 156 -11.93 -15.52 8.14
CA LEU A 156 -10.53 -15.20 8.41
C LEU A 156 -9.59 -16.17 7.70
N ILE A 157 -8.57 -15.61 7.04
CA ILE A 157 -7.42 -16.35 6.49
C ILE A 157 -6.21 -16.06 7.37
N ARG A 158 -5.71 -17.08 8.04
CA ARG A 158 -4.54 -17.00 8.93
C ARG A 158 -3.26 -17.26 8.15
N ALA A 159 -2.56 -16.18 7.74
CA ALA A 159 -1.32 -16.28 6.98
C ALA A 159 -0.46 -15.02 7.14
N GLY A 160 0.78 -15.06 6.64
CA GLY A 160 1.63 -13.87 6.53
C GLY A 160 1.17 -12.93 5.42
N TYR A 161 1.57 -11.66 5.51
CA TYR A 161 1.34 -10.72 4.42
C TYR A 161 2.18 -11.11 3.20
N PRO A 162 1.61 -11.12 1.97
CA PRO A 162 2.36 -11.46 0.76
C PRO A 162 3.67 -10.68 0.61
N ARG A 163 3.67 -9.39 0.89
CA ARG A 163 4.87 -8.54 0.81
C ARG A 163 5.99 -8.91 1.79
N CYS A 164 5.68 -9.72 2.82
CA CYS A 164 6.64 -10.20 3.82
C CYS A 164 7.01 -11.68 3.63
N THR A 165 6.31 -12.40 2.77
CA THR A 165 6.45 -13.86 2.62
C THR A 165 6.87 -14.30 1.22
N VAL A 166 6.72 -13.44 0.22
CA VAL A 166 7.20 -13.71 -1.14
C VAL A 166 8.71 -13.49 -1.17
N THR A 167 9.46 -14.55 -1.40
CA THR A 167 10.93 -14.55 -1.31
C THR A 167 11.65 -14.25 -2.62
N ASP A 168 10.93 -14.09 -3.72
CA ASP A 168 11.51 -13.81 -5.03
C ASP A 168 10.61 -12.78 -5.76
N PRO A 169 10.66 -11.51 -5.33
CA PRO A 169 9.84 -10.47 -5.92
C PRO A 169 10.32 -10.06 -7.31
N VAL A 170 9.40 -9.67 -8.18
CA VAL A 170 9.75 -8.89 -9.35
C VAL A 170 9.87 -7.44 -8.91
N CYS A 171 11.08 -7.00 -8.70
CA CYS A 171 11.33 -5.61 -8.37
C CYS A 171 11.19 -4.75 -9.62
N THR A 172 10.42 -3.71 -9.48
CA THR A 172 10.17 -2.72 -10.54
C THR A 172 10.97 -1.44 -10.32
N TYR A 173 11.51 -1.27 -9.13
CA TYR A 173 12.44 -0.20 -8.77
C TYR A 173 13.88 -0.65 -9.06
N PRO A 174 14.77 0.25 -9.51
CA PRO A 174 16.20 -0.08 -9.65
C PRO A 174 16.77 -0.56 -8.31
N HIS A 175 17.37 -1.75 -8.34
CA HIS A 175 17.74 -2.47 -7.12
C HIS A 175 18.80 -1.79 -6.26
N ASP A 176 19.68 -1.00 -6.88
CA ASP A 176 20.80 -0.41 -6.16
C ASP A 176 20.58 1.09 -5.93
N ILE A 177 19.90 1.42 -4.83
CA ILE A 177 19.68 2.81 -4.44
C ILE A 177 20.97 3.53 -3.99
N ARG A 178 22.00 2.77 -3.58
CA ARG A 178 23.34 3.33 -3.28
C ARG A 178 23.96 3.88 -4.56
N ALA A 179 23.96 3.08 -5.62
CA ALA A 179 24.49 3.49 -6.93
C ALA A 179 23.71 4.68 -7.53
N ILE A 180 22.38 4.72 -7.39
CA ILE A 180 21.55 5.85 -7.84
C ILE A 180 22.01 7.16 -7.18
N LYS A 181 22.42 7.09 -5.92
CA LYS A 181 22.90 8.25 -5.14
C LYS A 181 24.42 8.45 -5.22
N GLY A 182 25.15 7.60 -5.95
CA GLY A 182 26.60 7.67 -6.09
C GLY A 182 27.35 7.34 -4.80
N LEU A 183 26.75 6.53 -3.94
CA LEU A 183 27.36 6.07 -2.68
C LEU A 183 28.08 4.74 -2.89
N SER A 184 29.00 4.44 -1.98
CA SER A 184 29.70 3.15 -1.94
C SER A 184 28.82 2.00 -1.45
N ASP A 185 29.16 0.77 -1.79
CA ASP A 185 28.38 -0.44 -1.46
C ASP A 185 28.25 -0.68 0.06
N ASP A 186 29.19 -0.14 0.86
CA ASP A 186 29.19 -0.20 2.32
C ASP A 186 28.34 0.89 2.99
N ALA A 187 27.73 1.80 2.22
CA ALA A 187 26.81 2.79 2.77
C ALA A 187 25.60 2.11 3.41
N ARG A 188 25.33 2.44 4.66
CA ARG A 188 24.15 1.91 5.37
C ARG A 188 22.88 2.62 4.92
N ILE A 189 21.82 1.83 4.72
CA ILE A 189 20.50 2.36 4.32
C ILE A 189 19.57 2.40 5.52
N VAL A 190 19.05 3.59 5.82
CA VAL A 190 18.07 3.81 6.88
C VAL A 190 16.78 4.36 6.27
N VAL A 191 15.63 3.75 6.55
CA VAL A 191 14.32 4.26 6.12
C VAL A 191 13.67 5.01 7.27
N TYR A 192 13.25 6.25 7.03
CA TYR A 192 12.40 7.02 7.93
C TYR A 192 10.98 7.07 7.36
N ALA A 193 10.04 6.41 8.04
CA ALA A 193 8.64 6.29 7.61
C ALA A 193 7.67 6.68 8.73
N PRO A 194 7.48 8.00 8.99
CA PRO A 194 6.61 8.47 10.06
C PRO A 194 5.13 8.35 9.70
N THR A 195 4.29 8.22 10.73
CA THR A 195 2.84 8.24 10.60
C THR A 195 2.33 9.62 10.16
N TYR A 196 1.43 9.62 9.18
CA TYR A 196 0.67 10.81 8.82
C TYR A 196 -0.24 11.27 9.98
N ARG A 197 -0.25 12.59 10.23
CA ARG A 197 -1.02 13.23 11.30
C ARG A 197 -1.94 14.30 10.72
N ASP A 198 -3.25 14.06 10.76
CA ASP A 198 -4.26 14.99 10.20
C ASP A 198 -4.26 16.36 10.87
N TYR A 199 -3.85 16.42 12.14
CA TYR A 199 -3.86 17.64 12.96
C TYR A 199 -2.56 18.45 12.87
N ALA A 200 -1.49 17.86 12.34
CA ALA A 200 -0.18 18.50 12.22
C ALA A 200 0.15 18.80 10.74
N LYS A 201 -0.79 19.48 10.07
CA LYS A 201 -0.64 19.77 8.64
C LYS A 201 0.47 20.77 8.32
N GLU A 202 0.83 21.59 9.28
CA GLU A 202 1.86 22.61 9.11
C GLU A 202 3.13 22.19 9.85
N ASN A 203 4.27 22.35 9.20
CA ASN A 203 5.62 22.16 9.76
C ASN A 203 5.96 20.72 10.17
N PHE A 204 5.30 19.68 9.60
CA PHE A 204 5.56 18.30 10.00
C PHE A 204 7.02 17.90 9.81
N ILE A 205 7.60 18.16 8.62
CA ILE A 205 8.97 17.75 8.32
C ILE A 205 9.98 18.57 9.13
N LYS A 206 9.75 19.87 9.33
CA LYS A 206 10.62 20.72 10.15
C LYS A 206 10.52 20.41 11.64
N ALA A 207 9.34 20.00 12.10
CA ALA A 207 9.18 19.56 13.48
C ALA A 207 9.88 18.21 13.74
N ALA A 208 9.84 17.30 12.77
CA ALA A 208 10.50 16.00 12.85
C ALA A 208 12.03 16.10 12.66
N ILE A 209 12.45 16.97 11.76
CA ILE A 209 13.86 17.20 11.41
C ILE A 209 14.14 18.71 11.44
N PRO A 210 14.37 19.27 12.63
CA PRO A 210 14.49 20.72 12.79
C PRO A 210 15.76 21.33 12.16
N ASP A 211 16.80 20.52 11.95
CA ASP A 211 18.07 20.92 11.38
C ASP A 211 18.51 19.94 10.29
N MET A 212 18.06 20.20 9.07
CA MET A 212 18.39 19.38 7.89
C MET A 212 19.86 19.49 7.49
N ASP A 213 20.50 20.65 7.70
CA ASP A 213 21.92 20.84 7.37
C ASP A 213 22.79 19.96 8.27
N ARG A 214 22.52 19.98 9.57
CA ARG A 214 23.22 19.10 10.51
C ARG A 214 22.95 17.62 10.21
N LEU A 215 21.71 17.26 9.88
CA LEU A 215 21.38 15.89 9.51
C LEU A 215 22.20 15.43 8.31
N THR A 216 22.24 16.20 7.22
CA THR A 216 22.99 15.83 6.01
C THR A 216 24.49 15.69 6.28
N GLN A 217 25.08 16.55 7.14
CA GLN A 217 26.48 16.43 7.57
C GLN A 217 26.74 15.11 8.33
N VAL A 218 25.84 14.75 9.25
CA VAL A 218 25.96 13.49 10.01
C VAL A 218 25.82 12.28 9.06
N LEU A 219 24.83 12.29 8.17
CA LEU A 219 24.62 11.20 7.22
C LEU A 219 25.84 10.99 6.32
N GLN A 220 26.46 12.07 5.86
CA GLN A 220 27.67 12.03 5.06
C GLN A 220 28.86 11.50 5.88
N GLY A 221 29.06 11.99 7.10
CA GLY A 221 30.17 11.56 7.96
C GLY A 221 30.10 10.10 8.37
N GLU A 222 28.90 9.55 8.50
CA GLU A 222 28.63 8.16 8.91
C GLU A 222 28.38 7.21 7.75
N ASN A 223 28.51 7.67 6.50
CA ASN A 223 28.20 6.92 5.27
C ASN A 223 26.80 6.26 5.30
N ILE A 224 25.78 7.04 5.63
CA ILE A 224 24.39 6.59 5.72
C ILE A 224 23.57 7.21 4.59
N LEU A 225 22.79 6.40 3.87
CA LEU A 225 21.71 6.84 3.00
C LEU A 225 20.39 6.85 3.79
N LEU A 226 19.85 8.02 4.04
CA LEU A 226 18.52 8.15 4.64
C LEU A 226 17.45 8.23 3.56
N VAL A 227 16.53 7.27 3.56
CA VAL A 227 15.35 7.26 2.69
C VAL A 227 14.17 7.86 3.45
N LEU A 228 13.71 9.03 3.01
CA LEU A 228 12.53 9.71 3.57
C LEU A 228 11.26 9.22 2.86
N LYS A 229 10.57 8.26 3.46
CA LYS A 229 9.30 7.71 2.96
C LYS A 229 8.14 8.39 3.68
N MET A 230 7.66 9.49 3.12
CA MET A 230 6.50 10.21 3.65
C MET A 230 5.17 9.61 3.17
N HIS A 231 4.10 9.93 3.88
CA HIS A 231 2.75 9.57 3.43
C HIS A 231 2.41 10.34 2.12
N PRO A 232 1.68 9.74 1.15
CA PRO A 232 1.37 10.41 -0.13
C PRO A 232 0.68 11.78 -0.01
N LEU A 233 -0.04 12.05 1.08
CA LEU A 233 -0.63 13.37 1.33
C LEU A 233 0.40 14.44 1.70
N VAL A 234 1.53 14.04 2.32
CA VAL A 234 2.63 14.96 2.68
C VAL A 234 3.39 15.40 1.43
N GLU A 235 3.46 14.57 0.39
CA GLU A 235 4.15 14.92 -0.86
C GLU A 235 3.57 16.15 -1.58
N LYS A 236 2.35 16.55 -1.23
CA LYS A 236 1.67 17.74 -1.75
C LYS A 236 1.80 18.96 -0.84
N ASP A 237 2.44 18.80 0.30
CA ASP A 237 2.64 19.86 1.26
C ASP A 237 3.73 20.83 0.78
N THR A 238 3.46 22.12 0.84
CA THR A 238 4.36 23.17 0.35
C THR A 238 5.70 23.14 1.06
N GLU A 239 5.70 22.89 2.37
CA GLU A 239 6.93 22.84 3.16
C GLU A 239 7.79 21.62 2.80
N TYR A 240 7.15 20.45 2.63
CA TYR A 240 7.84 19.26 2.16
C TYR A 240 8.48 19.48 0.79
N LEU A 241 7.76 20.11 -0.16
CA LEU A 241 8.28 20.42 -1.48
C LEU A 241 9.47 21.39 -1.44
N GLN A 242 9.44 22.37 -0.55
CA GLN A 242 10.56 23.28 -0.34
C GLN A 242 11.81 22.55 0.20
N VAL A 243 11.62 21.71 1.23
CA VAL A 243 12.71 20.89 1.78
C VAL A 243 13.25 19.94 0.73
N LYS A 244 12.38 19.27 -0.03
CA LYS A 244 12.80 18.38 -1.11
C LYS A 244 13.64 19.14 -2.14
N ALA A 245 13.16 20.26 -2.66
CA ALA A 245 13.89 21.06 -3.66
C ALA A 245 15.26 21.52 -3.16
N GLN A 246 15.38 21.82 -1.86
CA GLN A 246 16.65 22.27 -1.26
C GLN A 246 17.65 21.11 -1.07
N TYR A 247 17.18 19.90 -0.75
CA TYR A 247 18.05 18.80 -0.32
C TYR A 247 18.03 17.55 -1.23
N GLU A 248 17.24 17.49 -2.30
CA GLU A 248 17.16 16.32 -3.18
C GLU A 248 18.49 15.97 -3.88
N HIS A 249 19.37 16.98 -4.03
CA HIS A 249 20.71 16.79 -4.61
C HIS A 249 21.72 16.18 -3.63
N CYS A 250 21.42 16.12 -2.32
CA CYS A 250 22.32 15.53 -1.34
C CYS A 250 22.46 14.01 -1.59
N PRO A 251 23.71 13.48 -1.72
CA PRO A 251 23.91 12.07 -1.99
C PRO A 251 23.32 11.15 -0.93
N ASN A 252 23.46 11.54 0.33
CA ASN A 252 23.05 10.75 1.48
C ASN A 252 21.56 10.88 1.86
N LEU A 253 20.75 11.53 1.00
CA LEU A 253 19.33 11.72 1.23
C LEU A 253 18.51 11.34 0.00
N LEU A 254 17.54 10.45 0.16
CA LEU A 254 16.60 10.04 -0.87
C LEU A 254 15.17 10.34 -0.43
N PHE A 255 14.49 11.22 -1.16
CA PHE A 255 13.07 11.47 -1.01
C PHE A 255 12.31 10.39 -1.80
N TRP A 256 11.71 9.43 -1.10
CA TRP A 256 11.03 8.29 -1.72
C TRP A 256 9.81 8.74 -2.54
N ASP A 257 9.72 8.26 -3.76
CA ASP A 257 8.55 8.45 -4.61
C ASP A 257 7.53 7.32 -4.32
N ASN A 258 6.38 7.69 -3.76
CA ASN A 258 5.30 6.74 -3.43
C ASN A 258 4.61 6.09 -4.66
N ALA A 259 5.03 6.41 -5.88
CA ALA A 259 4.66 5.62 -7.05
C ALA A 259 5.31 4.22 -7.02
N ASN A 260 6.42 4.07 -6.29
CA ASN A 260 7.16 2.82 -6.11
C ASN A 260 6.80 2.14 -4.78
N ASP A 261 6.95 0.83 -4.74
CA ASP A 261 6.72 0.06 -3.51
C ASP A 261 7.99 0.04 -2.66
N ILE A 262 7.93 0.63 -1.47
CA ILE A 262 9.09 0.69 -0.55
C ILE A 262 9.60 -0.71 -0.15
N TYR A 263 8.74 -1.71 -0.17
CA TYR A 263 9.12 -3.09 0.15
C TYR A 263 10.11 -3.70 -0.86
N GLU A 264 10.24 -3.11 -2.05
CA GLU A 264 11.22 -3.56 -3.04
C GLU A 264 12.69 -3.32 -2.64
N ILE A 265 12.91 -2.40 -1.68
CA ILE A 265 14.27 -2.09 -1.21
C ILE A 265 14.56 -2.64 0.19
N PHE A 266 13.61 -3.30 0.85
CA PHE A 266 13.77 -3.70 2.25
C PHE A 266 14.84 -4.77 2.49
N GLU A 267 15.21 -5.56 1.49
CA GLU A 267 16.34 -6.49 1.61
C GLU A 267 17.68 -5.77 1.79
N ASP A 268 17.80 -4.54 1.30
CA ASP A 268 19.00 -3.70 1.40
C ASP A 268 18.97 -2.74 2.59
N VAL A 269 17.88 -2.67 3.35
CA VAL A 269 17.70 -1.72 4.46
C VAL A 269 18.33 -2.26 5.74
N ASP A 270 19.27 -1.50 6.30
CA ASP A 270 19.95 -1.85 7.56
C ASP A 270 19.12 -1.47 8.79
N ALA A 271 18.33 -0.39 8.73
CA ALA A 271 17.51 0.06 9.83
C ALA A 271 16.29 0.87 9.37
N ALA A 272 15.23 0.86 10.19
CA ALA A 272 14.05 1.68 9.98
C ALA A 272 13.73 2.52 11.22
N ILE A 273 13.43 3.79 11.00
CA ILE A 273 12.91 4.72 12.01
C ILE A 273 11.43 4.89 11.72
N ILE A 274 10.61 4.34 12.59
CA ILE A 274 9.15 4.37 12.49
C ILE A 274 8.57 4.80 13.84
N ASP A 275 7.37 5.34 13.81
CA ASP A 275 6.57 5.53 15.01
C ASP A 275 5.46 4.45 15.09
N TYR A 276 4.23 4.79 15.44
CA TYR A 276 3.13 3.85 15.58
C TYR A 276 2.37 3.54 14.27
N SER A 277 2.87 3.94 13.10
CA SER A 277 2.33 3.52 11.80
C SER A 277 3.21 2.46 11.18
N LEU A 278 2.60 1.33 10.84
CA LEU A 278 3.26 0.21 10.19
C LEU A 278 2.80 0.03 8.74
N SER A 279 2.29 1.08 8.13
CA SER A 279 1.74 1.06 6.76
C SER A 279 2.65 1.73 5.75
#